data_1a58b2aa48fe8e2bf391128b2a7994e8
#
_entry.id   1a58b2aa48fe8e2bf391128b2a7994e8
#
_cell.length_a   1.000
_cell.length_b   1.000
_cell.length_c   1.000
_cell.angle_alpha   90.00
_cell.angle_beta   90.00
_cell.angle_gamma   90.00
#
_symmetry.space_group_name_H-M   'P 1'
#
loop_
_entity.id
_entity.type
_entity.pdbx_description
1 polymer ?
#
loop_
_entity_poly.entity_id
_entity_poly.type
_entity_poly.pdbx_seq_one_letter_code
_entity_poly.pdbx_strand_id
1 'polypeptide(L)'
;MNYRHIFLAPLILLLLLSNSLLANDQCSKSSLPEGITKIKIEHEDSLREYRVFIPKDYSNFLPLPVVLNYHGTGSNADQQAAYSDLDRIAEERKFIHVNPQGKNLDGRQVFNAGLTMKSPTNKRDFSKEPRDDVSFTRELIKDLETKICIDSSKIYATGMSNGGRMSYRLACDAADLIAAIAPVAGVLSLEPENCDLSRPISTLSFHGTSDFVSRYDRPGGFSTMSAPNMLKVWANKNKCPNPSEISFIKKDVSCETYNSCGVSKEEVTLCTIKNGGHCWPGRPCFTGASYTVNASEMIIDFFLRK
;
A
#
# COMPACT_ATOMS: atom_id res chain seq x y z
N MET A 1 -1.67 67.79 13.97
CA MET A 1 -1.78 66.38 14.39
C MET A 1 -1.60 65.51 13.17
N ASN A 2 -0.38 64.93 13.01
CA ASN A 2 0.01 64.18 11.84
C ASN A 2 -0.17 62.68 12.10
N TYR A 3 -1.07 62.00 11.37
CA TYR A 3 -1.17 60.56 11.34
C TYR A 3 -0.18 59.99 10.31
N ARG A 4 0.82 59.23 10.82
CA ARG A 4 1.68 58.39 9.97
C ARG A 4 1.00 57.05 9.75
N HIS A 5 0.60 56.75 8.55
CA HIS A 5 0.24 55.39 8.09
C HIS A 5 1.53 54.65 7.78
N ILE A 6 1.83 53.62 8.60
CA ILE A 6 2.91 52.66 8.34
C ILE A 6 2.35 51.56 7.43
N PHE A 7 2.86 51.50 6.20
CA PHE A 7 2.62 50.40 5.28
C PHE A 7 3.40 49.17 5.73
N LEU A 8 2.67 48.15 6.21
CA LEU A 8 3.19 46.80 6.49
C LEU A 8 2.56 45.82 5.53
N ALA A 9 3.09 45.74 4.30
CA ALA A 9 2.88 44.62 3.41
C ALA A 9 3.91 44.69 2.28
N PRO A 10 4.94 43.89 2.30
CA PRO A 10 5.14 42.82 1.31
C PRO A 10 6.01 41.62 1.78
N LEU A 11 6.08 41.30 3.07
CA LEU A 11 6.98 40.23 3.51
C LEU A 11 6.43 38.81 3.33
N ILE A 12 5.10 38.66 3.25
CA ILE A 12 4.46 37.34 3.12
C ILE A 12 4.55 36.76 1.70
N LEU A 13 4.63 37.58 0.69
CA LEU A 13 4.68 37.13 -0.71
C LEU A 13 6.04 36.53 -1.10
N LEU A 14 7.15 36.99 -0.48
CA LEU A 14 8.49 36.47 -0.76
C LEU A 14 8.73 35.05 -0.19
N LEU A 15 8.10 34.71 0.95
CA LEU A 15 8.23 33.39 1.58
C LEU A 15 7.49 32.26 0.79
N LEU A 16 6.39 32.58 0.12
CA LEU A 16 5.67 31.63 -0.71
C LEU A 16 6.38 31.36 -2.04
N LEU A 17 7.05 32.36 -2.59
CA LEU A 17 7.84 32.22 -3.82
C LEU A 17 9.16 31.46 -3.60
N SER A 18 9.75 31.54 -2.43
CA SER A 18 11.00 30.81 -2.12
C SER A 18 10.76 29.31 -1.93
N ASN A 19 9.61 28.90 -1.38
CA ASN A 19 9.27 27.48 -1.24
C ASN A 19 8.93 26.81 -2.57
N SER A 20 8.34 27.53 -3.51
CA SER A 20 8.06 27.01 -4.86
C SER A 20 9.33 26.89 -5.72
N LEU A 21 10.31 27.77 -5.53
CA LEU A 21 11.59 27.70 -6.23
C LEU A 21 12.47 26.55 -5.72
N LEU A 22 12.45 26.24 -4.41
CA LEU A 22 13.20 25.11 -3.83
C LEU A 22 12.59 23.76 -4.24
N ALA A 23 11.25 23.64 -4.32
CA ALA A 23 10.58 22.45 -4.82
C ALA A 23 10.87 22.18 -6.32
N ASN A 24 11.00 23.25 -7.12
CA ASN A 24 11.28 23.12 -8.54
C ASN A 24 12.70 22.61 -8.84
N ASP A 25 13.68 22.92 -7.98
CA ASP A 25 15.08 22.50 -8.20
C ASP A 25 15.28 21.00 -7.85
N GLN A 26 14.46 20.46 -6.94
CA GLN A 26 14.53 19.06 -6.53
C GLN A 26 13.95 18.12 -7.58
N CYS A 27 12.97 18.57 -8.40
CA CYS A 27 12.35 17.78 -9.46
C CYS A 27 13.09 17.83 -10.82
N SER A 28 14.10 18.65 -10.99
CA SER A 28 14.83 18.84 -12.26
C SER A 28 15.73 17.67 -12.69
N LYS A 29 15.85 16.61 -11.87
CA LYS A 29 16.83 15.54 -12.02
C LYS A 29 16.28 14.16 -12.36
N SER A 30 15.08 14.05 -12.92
CA SER A 30 14.59 12.72 -13.29
C SER A 30 15.45 12.09 -14.38
N SER A 31 15.87 10.85 -14.14
CA SER A 31 16.71 10.05 -15.02
C SER A 31 16.01 8.83 -15.60
N LEU A 32 14.75 8.58 -15.21
CA LEU A 32 13.99 7.42 -15.68
C LEU A 32 13.07 7.78 -16.86
N PRO A 33 13.00 6.93 -17.90
CA PRO A 33 12.07 7.12 -19.00
C PRO A 33 10.63 6.79 -18.60
N GLU A 34 9.68 7.30 -19.37
CA GLU A 34 8.28 6.88 -19.32
C GLU A 34 8.13 5.38 -19.64
N GLY A 35 7.07 4.76 -19.14
CA GLY A 35 6.81 3.34 -19.27
C GLY A 35 7.49 2.50 -18.22
N ILE A 36 7.89 1.28 -18.58
CA ILE A 36 8.38 0.27 -17.63
C ILE A 36 9.90 0.26 -17.57
N THR A 37 10.44 0.37 -16.36
CA THR A 37 11.86 0.18 -16.07
C THR A 37 12.02 -0.83 -14.92
N LYS A 38 13.02 -1.71 -15.01
CA LYS A 38 13.45 -2.59 -13.90
C LYS A 38 14.75 -2.09 -13.33
N ILE A 39 14.77 -1.90 -12.03
CA ILE A 39 15.89 -1.33 -11.31
C ILE A 39 16.38 -2.35 -10.29
N LYS A 40 17.70 -2.45 -10.18
CA LYS A 40 18.36 -3.28 -9.18
C LYS A 40 19.11 -2.39 -8.21
N ILE A 41 18.93 -2.67 -6.93
CA ILE A 41 19.64 -1.99 -5.83
C ILE A 41 20.31 -3.01 -4.93
N GLU A 42 21.44 -2.66 -4.38
CA GLU A 42 22.05 -3.44 -3.30
C GLU A 42 21.27 -3.18 -2.00
N HIS A 43 20.91 -4.25 -1.32
CA HIS A 43 20.23 -4.19 -0.04
C HIS A 43 20.72 -5.35 0.82
N GLU A 44 21.28 -5.05 1.99
CA GLU A 44 22.05 -6.01 2.78
C GLU A 44 23.11 -6.67 1.87
N ASP A 45 23.36 -7.95 1.97
CA ASP A 45 24.33 -8.68 1.16
C ASP A 45 23.74 -9.26 -0.14
N SER A 46 22.70 -8.62 -0.71
CA SER A 46 22.01 -9.15 -1.90
C SER A 46 21.49 -8.08 -2.84
N LEU A 47 21.53 -8.40 -4.14
CA LEU A 47 20.91 -7.58 -5.17
C LEU A 47 19.39 -7.79 -5.15
N ARG A 48 18.62 -6.72 -4.92
CA ARG A 48 17.16 -6.69 -4.96
C ARG A 48 16.69 -5.94 -6.19
N GLU A 49 15.51 -6.30 -6.66
CA GLU A 49 14.93 -5.70 -7.87
C GLU A 49 13.54 -5.10 -7.57
N TYR A 50 13.20 -4.03 -8.25
CA TYR A 50 11.84 -3.54 -8.35
C TYR A 50 11.54 -3.09 -9.78
N ARG A 51 10.28 -3.16 -10.16
CA ARG A 51 9.73 -2.67 -11.40
C ARG A 51 9.04 -1.35 -11.14
N VAL A 52 9.27 -0.35 -11.97
CA VAL A 52 8.58 0.93 -11.92
C VAL A 52 7.90 1.20 -13.27
N PHE A 53 6.66 1.68 -13.22
CA PHE A 53 5.93 2.22 -14.37
C PHE A 53 5.73 3.72 -14.14
N ILE A 54 6.16 4.51 -15.13
CA ILE A 54 6.04 5.97 -15.17
C ILE A 54 5.04 6.32 -16.27
N PRO A 55 3.93 7.04 -15.96
CA PRO A 55 2.93 7.43 -16.95
C PRO A 55 3.52 8.39 -18.00
N LYS A 56 2.94 8.36 -19.20
CA LYS A 56 3.27 9.32 -20.28
C LYS A 56 3.00 10.75 -19.83
N ASP A 57 3.69 11.69 -20.48
CA ASP A 57 3.60 13.11 -20.16
C ASP A 57 3.91 13.42 -18.69
N TYR A 58 4.71 12.53 -18.06
CA TYR A 58 5.22 12.80 -16.73
C TYR A 58 6.06 14.08 -16.76
N SER A 59 5.64 15.04 -15.93
CA SER A 59 6.39 16.27 -15.76
C SER A 59 7.34 16.13 -14.58
N ASN A 60 8.63 16.25 -14.83
CA ASN A 60 9.66 16.23 -13.79
C ASN A 60 9.54 17.39 -12.78
N PHE A 61 8.61 18.33 -13.05
CA PHE A 61 8.34 19.48 -12.18
C PHE A 61 7.14 19.30 -11.26
N LEU A 62 6.42 18.19 -11.39
CA LEU A 62 5.26 17.87 -10.56
C LEU A 62 5.51 16.55 -9.83
N PRO A 63 5.65 16.57 -8.48
CA PRO A 63 5.77 15.34 -7.73
C PRO A 63 4.49 14.50 -7.85
N LEU A 64 4.63 13.21 -8.20
CA LEU A 64 3.52 12.27 -8.31
C LEU A 64 3.43 11.35 -7.09
N PRO A 65 2.22 10.93 -6.72
CA PRO A 65 2.02 9.86 -5.74
C PRO A 65 2.70 8.55 -6.16
N VAL A 66 3.08 7.72 -5.21
CA VAL A 66 3.66 6.39 -5.43
C VAL A 66 2.72 5.32 -4.89
N VAL A 67 2.43 4.31 -5.69
CA VAL A 67 1.69 3.11 -5.28
C VAL A 67 2.61 1.89 -5.36
N LEU A 68 3.01 1.38 -4.20
CA LEU A 68 3.73 0.13 -4.03
C LEU A 68 2.74 -1.04 -4.11
N ASN A 69 2.95 -1.99 -5.02
CA ASN A 69 2.04 -3.11 -5.24
C ASN A 69 2.79 -4.44 -5.15
N TYR A 70 2.67 -5.10 -4.01
CA TYR A 70 3.40 -6.30 -3.64
C TYR A 70 2.72 -7.56 -4.15
N HIS A 71 3.47 -8.47 -4.76
CA HIS A 71 2.96 -9.73 -5.28
C HIS A 71 2.67 -10.79 -4.20
N GLY A 72 1.84 -11.77 -4.52
CA GLY A 72 1.60 -12.94 -3.68
C GLY A 72 2.75 -13.96 -3.72
N THR A 73 2.75 -14.92 -2.78
CA THR A 73 3.74 -16.00 -2.72
C THR A 73 3.83 -16.76 -4.04
N GLY A 74 5.03 -16.90 -4.58
CA GLY A 74 5.31 -17.63 -5.81
C GLY A 74 5.00 -16.87 -7.09
N SER A 75 4.48 -15.63 -7.00
CA SER A 75 4.33 -14.70 -8.11
C SER A 75 5.58 -13.80 -8.23
N ASN A 76 5.52 -12.76 -9.05
CA ASN A 76 6.59 -11.80 -9.25
C ASN A 76 6.05 -10.41 -9.58
N ALA A 77 6.94 -9.42 -9.69
CA ALA A 77 6.60 -8.03 -9.94
C ALA A 77 5.78 -7.84 -11.23
N ASP A 78 6.18 -8.47 -12.34
CA ASP A 78 5.49 -8.35 -13.63
C ASP A 78 4.09 -8.99 -13.61
N GLN A 79 3.97 -10.18 -12.99
CA GLN A 79 2.69 -10.87 -12.86
C GLN A 79 1.72 -10.08 -11.98
N GLN A 80 2.19 -9.48 -10.91
CA GLN A 80 1.34 -8.65 -10.04
C GLN A 80 0.89 -7.38 -10.76
N ALA A 81 1.76 -6.72 -11.51
CA ALA A 81 1.42 -5.56 -12.33
C ALA A 81 0.33 -5.90 -13.35
N ALA A 82 0.51 -6.98 -14.11
CA ALA A 82 -0.46 -7.45 -15.10
C ALA A 82 -1.78 -7.90 -14.45
N TYR A 83 -1.72 -8.59 -13.30
CA TYR A 83 -2.91 -9.07 -12.60
C TYR A 83 -3.75 -7.93 -12.01
N SER A 84 -3.14 -6.94 -11.41
CA SER A 84 -3.85 -5.79 -10.84
C SER A 84 -4.31 -4.77 -11.89
N ASP A 85 -3.67 -4.72 -13.07
CA ASP A 85 -3.91 -3.72 -14.13
C ASP A 85 -3.65 -2.27 -13.67
N LEU A 86 -2.80 -2.09 -12.66
CA LEU A 86 -2.52 -0.77 -12.11
C LEU A 86 -1.68 0.12 -13.03
N ASP A 87 -0.93 -0.45 -14.00
CA ASP A 87 -0.22 0.36 -15.00
C ASP A 87 -1.19 1.18 -15.86
N ARG A 88 -2.29 0.56 -16.32
CA ARG A 88 -3.32 1.28 -17.09
C ARG A 88 -3.93 2.42 -16.27
N ILE A 89 -4.26 2.14 -15.01
CA ILE A 89 -4.84 3.14 -14.12
C ILE A 89 -3.80 4.23 -13.78
N ALA A 90 -2.52 3.87 -13.63
CA ALA A 90 -1.44 4.81 -13.41
C ALA A 90 -1.28 5.78 -14.60
N GLU A 91 -1.42 5.26 -15.84
CA GLU A 91 -1.45 6.09 -17.05
C GLU A 91 -2.61 7.10 -17.05
N GLU A 92 -3.81 6.64 -16.63
CA GLU A 92 -5.03 7.46 -16.63
C GLU A 92 -5.07 8.48 -15.48
N ARG A 93 -4.63 8.08 -14.28
CA ARG A 93 -4.80 8.84 -13.03
C ARG A 93 -3.51 9.52 -12.56
N LYS A 94 -2.41 9.35 -13.28
CA LYS A 94 -1.10 9.98 -13.07
C LYS A 94 -0.51 9.76 -11.68
N PHE A 95 -0.05 8.54 -11.43
CA PHE A 95 0.77 8.14 -10.29
C PHE A 95 1.90 7.19 -10.73
N ILE A 96 2.93 7.07 -9.93
CA ILE A 96 4.04 6.13 -10.14
C ILE A 96 3.63 4.77 -9.59
N HIS A 97 3.60 3.73 -10.44
CA HIS A 97 3.30 2.38 -10.00
C HIS A 97 4.59 1.57 -9.83
N VAL A 98 4.83 1.07 -8.63
CA VAL A 98 6.04 0.33 -8.27
C VAL A 98 5.70 -1.07 -7.80
N ASN A 99 6.33 -2.07 -8.40
CA ASN A 99 6.21 -3.46 -8.00
C ASN A 99 7.54 -3.96 -7.46
N PRO A 100 7.71 -4.03 -6.12
CA PRO A 100 8.88 -4.67 -5.53
C PRO A 100 8.93 -6.16 -5.86
N GLN A 101 10.14 -6.71 -6.05
CA GLN A 101 10.37 -8.13 -6.26
C GLN A 101 10.73 -8.81 -4.95
N GLY A 102 9.92 -9.78 -4.54
CA GLY A 102 10.21 -10.63 -3.39
C GLY A 102 11.47 -11.47 -3.61
N LYS A 103 12.14 -11.85 -2.53
CA LYS A 103 13.32 -12.70 -2.57
C LYS A 103 12.93 -14.17 -2.74
N ASN A 104 13.75 -14.93 -3.46
CA ASN A 104 13.53 -16.36 -3.61
C ASN A 104 13.80 -17.10 -2.30
N LEU A 105 12.80 -17.83 -1.85
CA LEU A 105 12.89 -18.73 -0.71
C LEU A 105 12.38 -20.11 -1.15
N ASP A 106 13.27 -21.06 -1.27
CA ASP A 106 12.98 -22.44 -1.72
C ASP A 106 12.20 -22.51 -3.03
N GLY A 107 12.64 -21.75 -4.02
CA GLY A 107 12.02 -21.72 -5.33
C GLY A 107 10.74 -20.87 -5.42
N ARG A 108 10.37 -20.16 -4.37
CA ARG A 108 9.21 -19.27 -4.35
C ARG A 108 9.62 -17.84 -4.00
N GLN A 109 9.13 -16.90 -4.77
CA GLN A 109 9.29 -15.48 -4.48
C GLN A 109 8.33 -15.08 -3.35
N VAL A 110 8.86 -14.48 -2.28
CA VAL A 110 8.08 -14.07 -1.10
C VAL A 110 8.64 -12.81 -0.46
N PHE A 111 7.80 -12.11 0.30
CA PHE A 111 8.20 -11.05 1.23
C PHE A 111 8.14 -11.56 2.66
N ASN A 112 9.05 -11.09 3.51
CA ASN A 112 8.96 -11.28 4.95
C ASN A 112 7.93 -10.33 5.55
N ALA A 113 6.68 -10.75 5.53
CA ALA A 113 5.56 -10.00 6.10
C ALA A 113 5.33 -10.29 7.59
N GLY A 114 6.31 -10.86 8.29
CA GLY A 114 6.22 -11.19 9.71
C GLY A 114 5.42 -12.47 10.02
N LEU A 115 5.35 -13.42 9.08
CA LEU A 115 4.69 -14.70 9.33
C LEU A 115 5.41 -15.49 10.42
N THR A 116 4.81 -15.56 11.60
CA THR A 116 5.25 -16.43 12.71
C THR A 116 4.76 -17.87 12.58
N MET A 117 3.96 -18.18 11.54
CA MET A 117 3.31 -19.47 11.41
C MET A 117 4.24 -20.58 10.96
N LYS A 118 4.38 -21.59 11.80
CA LYS A 118 4.80 -22.93 11.39
C LYS A 118 3.71 -23.50 10.49
N SER A 119 3.95 -23.59 9.18
CA SER A 119 3.05 -24.33 8.30
C SER A 119 2.95 -25.78 8.81
N PRO A 120 1.74 -26.35 8.94
CA PRO A 120 1.59 -27.76 9.33
C PRO A 120 2.32 -28.73 8.40
N THR A 121 2.56 -28.30 7.15
CA THR A 121 3.22 -29.08 6.11
C THR A 121 4.66 -28.66 5.82
N ASN A 122 5.10 -27.51 6.36
CA ASN A 122 6.44 -27.00 6.16
C ASN A 122 7.02 -26.56 7.51
N LYS A 123 8.06 -27.27 7.99
CA LYS A 123 8.70 -27.03 9.29
C LYS A 123 9.47 -25.70 9.37
N ARG A 124 9.28 -24.79 8.42
CA ARG A 124 9.96 -23.50 8.37
C ARG A 124 9.28 -22.46 9.24
N ASP A 125 10.08 -21.84 10.03
CA ASP A 125 9.75 -20.69 10.85
C ASP A 125 10.14 -19.42 10.06
N PHE A 126 9.19 -18.84 9.32
CA PHE A 126 9.41 -17.60 8.56
C PHE A 126 9.70 -16.39 9.45
N SER A 127 9.47 -16.49 10.77
CA SER A 127 9.84 -15.42 11.72
C SER A 127 11.36 -15.31 11.92
N LYS A 128 12.10 -16.35 11.58
CA LYS A 128 13.57 -16.40 11.70
C LYS A 128 14.30 -16.05 10.41
N GLU A 129 13.57 -15.68 9.36
CA GLU A 129 14.20 -15.22 8.14
C GLU A 129 14.85 -13.85 8.39
N PRO A 130 16.16 -13.73 8.13
CA PRO A 130 16.90 -12.50 8.44
C PRO A 130 16.57 -11.35 7.49
N ARG A 131 15.71 -11.58 6.47
CA ARG A 131 15.37 -10.56 5.47
C ARG A 131 14.51 -9.46 6.05
N ASP A 132 14.91 -8.24 5.81
CA ASP A 132 14.14 -7.06 6.15
C ASP A 132 13.53 -6.41 4.90
N ASP A 133 12.32 -6.86 4.51
CA ASP A 133 11.60 -6.29 3.37
C ASP A 133 10.99 -4.89 3.70
N VAL A 134 10.92 -4.50 4.96
CA VAL A 134 10.58 -3.13 5.37
C VAL A 134 11.77 -2.20 5.07
N SER A 135 12.97 -2.59 5.48
CA SER A 135 14.21 -1.87 5.17
C SER A 135 14.44 -1.81 3.65
N PHE A 136 14.21 -2.92 2.92
CA PHE A 136 14.26 -2.91 1.46
C PHE A 136 13.29 -1.89 0.85
N THR A 137 12.07 -1.78 1.37
CA THR A 137 11.09 -0.80 0.90
C THR A 137 11.58 0.62 1.13
N ARG A 138 12.19 0.92 2.27
CA ARG A 138 12.77 2.23 2.57
C ARG A 138 13.91 2.59 1.60
N GLU A 139 14.81 1.65 1.35
CA GLU A 139 15.91 1.86 0.40
C GLU A 139 15.40 2.00 -1.05
N LEU A 140 14.36 1.25 -1.44
CA LEU A 140 13.71 1.38 -2.73
C LEU A 140 13.13 2.79 -2.92
N ILE A 141 12.41 3.33 -1.95
CA ILE A 141 11.85 4.68 -2.02
C ILE A 141 12.97 5.72 -2.10
N LYS A 142 13.98 5.60 -1.27
CA LYS A 142 15.14 6.48 -1.29
C LYS A 142 15.88 6.45 -2.64
N ASP A 143 16.05 5.25 -3.23
CA ASP A 143 16.62 5.10 -4.58
C ASP A 143 15.73 5.75 -5.65
N LEU A 144 14.42 5.58 -5.55
CA LEU A 144 13.44 6.17 -6.46
C LEU A 144 13.48 7.71 -6.40
N GLU A 145 13.57 8.31 -5.21
CA GLU A 145 13.69 9.77 -4.99
C GLU A 145 14.94 10.36 -5.65
N THR A 146 16.01 9.59 -5.82
CA THR A 146 17.21 10.04 -6.57
C THR A 146 17.01 10.07 -8.07
N LYS A 147 15.99 9.38 -8.58
CA LYS A 147 15.78 9.13 -10.00
C LYS A 147 14.57 9.83 -10.59
N ILE A 148 13.58 10.13 -9.78
CA ILE A 148 12.29 10.66 -10.24
C ILE A 148 11.65 11.53 -9.14
N CYS A 149 10.91 12.55 -9.55
CA CYS A 149 10.21 13.42 -8.61
C CYS A 149 8.92 12.74 -8.11
N ILE A 150 8.90 12.38 -6.83
CA ILE A 150 7.75 11.77 -6.15
C ILE A 150 7.23 12.68 -5.04
N ASP A 151 5.94 12.55 -4.73
CA ASP A 151 5.33 13.14 -3.53
C ASP A 151 5.56 12.20 -2.34
N SER A 152 6.61 12.45 -1.57
CA SER A 152 6.98 11.60 -0.41
C SER A 152 5.90 11.59 0.69
N SER A 153 4.91 12.48 0.65
CA SER A 153 3.75 12.45 1.55
C SER A 153 2.63 11.51 1.06
N LYS A 154 2.72 11.03 -0.19
CA LYS A 154 1.72 10.21 -0.87
C LYS A 154 2.29 8.90 -1.38
N ILE A 155 2.88 8.15 -0.47
CA ILE A 155 3.37 6.79 -0.72
C ILE A 155 2.37 5.80 -0.13
N TYR A 156 1.80 4.96 -0.98
CA TYR A 156 0.75 4.02 -0.64
C TYR A 156 1.21 2.59 -0.86
N ALA A 157 0.66 1.63 -0.09
CA ALA A 157 0.98 0.22 -0.27
C ALA A 157 -0.27 -0.64 -0.47
N THR A 158 -0.23 -1.46 -1.50
CA THR A 158 -1.21 -2.49 -1.79
C THR A 158 -0.51 -3.81 -2.16
N GLY A 159 -1.28 -4.86 -2.30
CA GLY A 159 -0.76 -6.14 -2.75
C GLY A 159 -1.72 -7.28 -2.46
N MET A 160 -1.43 -8.43 -3.03
CA MET A 160 -2.26 -9.61 -2.88
C MET A 160 -1.63 -10.65 -1.96
N SER A 161 -2.44 -11.31 -1.12
CA SER A 161 -2.01 -12.47 -0.33
C SER A 161 -0.79 -12.12 0.56
N ASN A 162 0.39 -12.68 0.30
CA ASN A 162 1.64 -12.29 0.95
C ASN A 162 1.94 -10.80 0.78
N GLY A 163 1.66 -10.23 -0.41
CA GLY A 163 1.77 -8.79 -0.65
C GLY A 163 0.76 -7.95 0.14
N GLY A 164 -0.46 -8.44 0.35
CA GLY A 164 -1.44 -7.80 1.21
C GLY A 164 -0.99 -7.81 2.69
N ARG A 165 -0.36 -8.90 3.14
CA ARG A 165 0.27 -8.97 4.46
C ARG A 165 1.46 -8.03 4.59
N MET A 166 2.26 -7.89 3.52
CA MET A 166 3.36 -6.94 3.47
C MET A 166 2.88 -5.50 3.60
N SER A 167 1.72 -5.16 3.01
CA SER A 167 1.10 -3.84 3.18
C SER A 167 0.74 -3.56 4.65
N TYR A 168 0.17 -4.53 5.37
CA TYR A 168 -0.06 -4.41 6.82
C TYR A 168 1.25 -4.29 7.61
N ARG A 169 2.29 -5.08 7.26
CA ARG A 169 3.60 -5.01 7.89
C ARG A 169 4.21 -3.61 7.75
N LEU A 170 4.12 -3.02 6.56
CA LEU A 170 4.62 -1.66 6.32
C LEU A 170 3.83 -0.61 7.12
N ALA A 171 2.53 -0.77 7.26
CA ALA A 171 1.75 0.12 8.10
C ALA A 171 2.16 0.04 9.58
N CYS A 172 2.58 -1.16 10.08
CA CYS A 172 3.12 -1.30 11.43
C CYS A 172 4.52 -0.67 11.58
N ASP A 173 5.44 -1.00 10.67
CA ASP A 173 6.87 -0.76 10.88
C ASP A 173 7.41 0.44 10.08
N ALA A 174 6.58 1.03 9.20
CA ALA A 174 6.93 2.15 8.34
C ALA A 174 5.76 3.14 8.18
N ALA A 175 4.97 3.36 9.25
CA ALA A 175 3.88 4.33 9.23
C ALA A 175 4.34 5.77 8.98
N ASP A 176 5.59 6.08 9.23
CA ASP A 176 6.23 7.34 8.86
C ASP A 176 6.38 7.53 7.34
N LEU A 177 6.53 6.43 6.60
CA LEU A 177 6.72 6.40 5.15
C LEU A 177 5.39 6.21 4.39
N ILE A 178 4.50 5.33 4.89
CA ILE A 178 3.30 4.90 4.18
C ILE A 178 2.08 5.74 4.57
N ALA A 179 1.45 6.40 3.61
CA ALA A 179 0.28 7.26 3.84
C ALA A 179 -1.01 6.46 4.09
N ALA A 180 -1.25 5.41 3.32
CA ALA A 180 -2.39 4.51 3.48
C ALA A 180 -2.10 3.13 2.87
N ILE A 181 -2.88 2.12 3.24
CA ILE A 181 -2.74 0.75 2.70
C ILE A 181 -4.05 0.21 2.13
N ALA A 182 -3.92 -0.68 1.12
CA ALA A 182 -5.08 -1.37 0.55
C ALA A 182 -4.78 -2.87 0.30
N PRO A 183 -4.75 -3.70 1.34
CA PRO A 183 -4.44 -5.13 1.22
C PRO A 183 -5.59 -5.93 0.59
N VAL A 184 -5.24 -6.89 -0.29
CA VAL A 184 -6.19 -7.80 -0.94
C VAL A 184 -5.89 -9.24 -0.54
N ALA A 185 -6.91 -9.97 -0.07
CA ALA A 185 -6.84 -11.38 0.32
C ALA A 185 -5.69 -11.69 1.31
N GLY A 186 -5.44 -10.78 2.23
CA GLY A 186 -4.42 -10.89 3.27
C GLY A 186 -4.86 -10.23 4.57
N VAL A 187 -4.39 -10.75 5.70
CA VAL A 187 -4.55 -10.14 7.03
C VAL A 187 -3.18 -9.94 7.65
N LEU A 188 -3.09 -9.13 8.71
CA LEU A 188 -1.83 -8.93 9.43
C LEU A 188 -1.24 -10.29 9.85
N SER A 189 0.05 -10.48 9.61
CA SER A 189 0.77 -11.70 9.96
C SER A 189 1.48 -11.61 11.31
N LEU A 190 1.68 -10.40 11.82
CA LEU A 190 2.18 -10.18 13.18
C LEU A 190 1.07 -10.42 14.20
N GLU A 191 1.46 -10.80 15.40
CA GLU A 191 0.56 -10.67 16.54
C GLU A 191 0.23 -9.17 16.72
N PRO A 192 -1.04 -8.81 17.03
CA PRO A 192 -1.44 -7.42 17.13
C PRO A 192 -0.59 -6.57 18.09
N GLU A 193 -0.07 -7.16 19.16
CA GLU A 193 0.79 -6.50 20.15
C GLU A 193 2.16 -6.11 19.58
N ASN A 194 2.61 -6.81 18.54
CA ASN A 194 3.88 -6.55 17.85
C ASN A 194 3.73 -5.56 16.68
N CYS A 195 2.56 -4.97 16.52
CA CYS A 195 2.28 -3.93 15.52
C CYS A 195 1.95 -2.62 16.25
N ASP A 196 2.95 -1.78 16.44
CA ASP A 196 2.76 -0.48 17.10
C ASP A 196 2.76 0.64 16.05
N LEU A 197 1.56 1.15 15.74
CA LEU A 197 1.41 2.22 14.77
C LEU A 197 1.97 3.52 15.33
N SER A 198 3.00 4.09 14.73
CA SER A 198 3.53 5.42 15.10
C SER A 198 2.51 6.54 14.83
N ARG A 199 1.56 6.31 13.93
CA ARG A 199 0.39 7.15 13.66
C ARG A 199 -0.76 6.33 13.09
N PRO A 200 -2.02 6.80 13.14
CA PRO A 200 -3.13 6.18 12.44
C PRO A 200 -2.87 6.05 10.93
N ILE A 201 -3.31 4.92 10.34
CA ILE A 201 -3.16 4.60 8.91
C ILE A 201 -4.50 4.18 8.33
N SER A 202 -5.00 4.92 7.36
CA SER A 202 -6.21 4.55 6.61
C SER A 202 -6.04 3.24 5.86
N THR A 203 -7.08 2.40 5.88
CA THR A 203 -7.05 1.06 5.28
C THR A 203 -8.32 0.77 4.50
N LEU A 204 -8.15 0.24 3.26
CA LEU A 204 -9.21 -0.33 2.44
C LEU A 204 -8.87 -1.77 2.10
N SER A 205 -9.42 -2.74 2.81
CA SER A 205 -9.13 -4.16 2.59
C SER A 205 -10.22 -4.88 1.82
N PHE A 206 -9.83 -5.88 1.00
CA PHE A 206 -10.74 -6.74 0.24
C PHE A 206 -10.53 -8.20 0.62
N HIS A 207 -11.62 -8.92 0.93
CA HIS A 207 -11.51 -10.33 1.30
C HIS A 207 -12.74 -11.13 0.88
N GLY A 208 -12.51 -12.29 0.25
CA GLY A 208 -13.56 -13.22 -0.16
C GLY A 208 -13.98 -14.15 0.98
N THR A 209 -15.31 -14.40 1.15
CA THR A 209 -15.81 -15.27 2.22
C THR A 209 -15.51 -16.75 1.99
N SER A 210 -15.20 -17.16 0.75
CA SER A 210 -14.79 -18.53 0.39
C SER A 210 -13.28 -18.66 0.17
N ASP A 211 -12.48 -17.70 0.66
CA ASP A 211 -11.03 -17.78 0.61
C ASP A 211 -10.53 -18.92 1.52
N PHE A 212 -10.03 -19.99 0.91
CA PHE A 212 -9.51 -21.15 1.63
C PHE A 212 -8.00 -21.06 1.91
N VAL A 213 -7.29 -20.11 1.27
CA VAL A 213 -5.86 -19.86 1.46
C VAL A 213 -5.64 -18.93 2.65
N SER A 214 -6.29 -17.77 2.63
CA SER A 214 -6.31 -16.79 3.71
C SER A 214 -7.74 -16.72 4.25
N ARG A 215 -8.08 -17.56 5.23
CA ARG A 215 -9.46 -17.77 5.67
C ARG A 215 -10.11 -16.49 6.16
N TYR A 216 -11.34 -16.26 5.70
CA TYR A 216 -12.10 -15.06 6.02
C TYR A 216 -12.63 -15.07 7.47
N ASP A 217 -13.20 -16.18 7.90
CA ASP A 217 -14.06 -16.30 9.10
C ASP A 217 -13.30 -16.71 10.38
N ARG A 218 -12.08 -17.23 10.24
CA ARG A 218 -11.30 -17.79 11.35
C ARG A 218 -9.81 -17.81 11.07
N PRO A 219 -8.97 -17.94 12.11
CA PRO A 219 -7.56 -18.28 11.95
C PRO A 219 -7.38 -19.62 11.23
N GLY A 220 -6.30 -19.76 10.49
CA GLY A 220 -5.93 -21.00 9.80
C GLY A 220 -5.42 -20.77 8.38
N GLY A 221 -4.76 -21.79 7.79
CA GLY A 221 -4.00 -21.57 6.58
C GLY A 221 -2.85 -20.61 6.84
N PHE A 222 -2.86 -19.48 6.15
CA PHE A 222 -1.90 -18.39 6.36
C PHE A 222 -2.51 -17.18 7.09
N SER A 223 -3.67 -17.32 7.74
CA SER A 223 -4.32 -16.25 8.50
C SER A 223 -4.10 -16.42 9.99
N THR A 224 -3.61 -15.39 10.65
CA THR A 224 -3.48 -15.31 12.12
C THR A 224 -4.82 -15.03 12.77
N MET A 225 -5.72 -14.34 12.05
CA MET A 225 -7.06 -13.98 12.51
C MET A 225 -8.07 -13.96 11.35
N SER A 226 -9.36 -13.84 11.66
CA SER A 226 -10.41 -13.60 10.66
C SER A 226 -10.32 -12.19 10.07
N ALA A 227 -10.81 -11.99 8.84
CA ALA A 227 -10.85 -10.67 8.22
C ALA A 227 -11.75 -9.67 8.99
N PRO A 228 -12.94 -10.06 9.51
CA PRO A 228 -13.74 -9.18 10.38
C PRO A 228 -13.03 -8.83 11.70
N ASN A 229 -12.24 -9.75 12.28
CA ASN A 229 -11.47 -9.42 13.47
C ASN A 229 -10.33 -8.46 13.14
N MET A 230 -9.69 -8.61 11.98
CA MET A 230 -8.67 -7.68 11.49
C MET A 230 -9.22 -6.24 11.36
N LEU A 231 -10.44 -6.08 10.84
CA LEU A 231 -11.12 -4.79 10.77
C LEU A 231 -11.21 -4.13 12.17
N LYS A 232 -11.66 -4.90 13.19
CA LYS A 232 -11.77 -4.42 14.58
C LYS A 232 -10.41 -4.09 15.21
N VAL A 233 -9.44 -4.97 15.02
CA VAL A 233 -8.06 -4.74 15.52
C VAL A 233 -7.49 -3.45 14.93
N TRP A 234 -7.69 -3.24 13.62
CA TRP A 234 -7.17 -2.05 12.96
C TRP A 234 -7.91 -0.77 13.37
N ALA A 235 -9.23 -0.85 13.54
CA ALA A 235 -10.03 0.25 14.09
C ALA A 235 -9.57 0.65 15.50
N ASN A 236 -9.28 -0.32 16.38
CA ASN A 236 -8.77 -0.07 17.72
C ASN A 236 -7.38 0.60 17.66
N LYS A 237 -6.47 0.13 16.81
CA LYS A 237 -5.13 0.71 16.62
C LYS A 237 -5.20 2.15 16.10
N ASN A 238 -6.14 2.43 15.21
CA ASN A 238 -6.39 3.77 14.69
C ASN A 238 -7.22 4.64 15.63
N LYS A 239 -7.64 4.13 16.81
CA LYS A 239 -8.45 4.85 17.80
C LYS A 239 -9.75 5.40 17.20
N CYS A 240 -10.46 4.54 16.47
CA CYS A 240 -11.76 4.90 15.87
C CYS A 240 -12.81 5.08 16.98
N PRO A 241 -13.49 6.25 17.06
CA PRO A 241 -14.36 6.56 18.19
C PRO A 241 -15.76 5.93 18.10
N ASN A 242 -16.20 5.62 16.89
CA ASN A 242 -17.57 5.19 16.59
C ASN A 242 -17.60 3.73 16.15
N PRO A 243 -18.76 3.04 16.28
CA PRO A 243 -18.95 1.74 15.64
C PRO A 243 -18.85 1.86 14.11
N SER A 244 -18.59 0.73 13.46
CA SER A 244 -18.60 0.64 12.00
C SER A 244 -20.00 0.83 11.43
N GLU A 245 -20.05 1.26 10.19
CA GLU A 245 -21.26 1.35 9.38
C GLU A 245 -21.05 0.68 8.01
N ILE A 246 -22.13 0.26 7.38
CA ILE A 246 -22.07 -0.22 6.00
C ILE A 246 -21.98 0.99 5.08
N SER A 247 -20.80 1.21 4.52
CA SER A 247 -20.51 2.34 3.64
C SER A 247 -20.77 2.07 2.15
N PHE A 248 -20.87 0.78 1.77
CA PHE A 248 -21.11 0.38 0.38
C PHE A 248 -21.77 -0.99 0.31
N ILE A 249 -22.80 -1.15 -0.55
CA ILE A 249 -23.39 -2.45 -0.91
C ILE A 249 -23.66 -2.49 -2.41
N LYS A 250 -23.22 -3.55 -3.06
CA LYS A 250 -23.55 -3.84 -4.45
C LYS A 250 -23.46 -5.35 -4.69
N LYS A 251 -24.58 -6.00 -5.01
CA LYS A 251 -24.68 -7.46 -5.27
C LYS A 251 -23.98 -8.32 -4.18
N ASP A 252 -22.85 -8.94 -4.54
CA ASP A 252 -22.04 -9.82 -3.70
C ASP A 252 -20.95 -9.08 -2.89
N VAL A 253 -20.88 -7.74 -2.99
CA VAL A 253 -19.89 -6.91 -2.29
C VAL A 253 -20.56 -6.01 -1.27
N SER A 254 -20.07 -6.04 -0.03
CA SER A 254 -20.40 -5.08 1.02
C SER A 254 -19.14 -4.57 1.69
N CYS A 255 -19.05 -3.26 1.94
CA CYS A 255 -17.94 -2.66 2.67
C CYS A 255 -18.43 -2.09 4.00
N GLU A 256 -17.77 -2.48 5.07
CA GLU A 256 -17.97 -2.01 6.44
C GLU A 256 -16.82 -1.08 6.82
N THR A 257 -17.13 0.10 7.34
CA THR A 257 -16.15 1.17 7.56
C THR A 257 -16.27 1.75 8.96
N TYR A 258 -15.13 1.89 9.64
CA TYR A 258 -14.95 2.78 10.78
C TYR A 258 -14.42 4.11 10.26
N ASN A 259 -15.10 5.21 10.62
CA ASN A 259 -14.76 6.57 10.19
C ASN A 259 -14.19 7.42 11.32
N SER A 260 -13.58 8.54 10.97
CA SER A 260 -13.09 9.57 11.91
C SER A 260 -12.10 9.04 12.94
N CYS A 261 -11.25 8.10 12.52
CA CYS A 261 -10.24 7.48 13.38
C CYS A 261 -9.06 8.44 13.64
N GLY A 262 -8.62 8.53 14.90
CA GLY A 262 -7.51 9.40 15.29
C GLY A 262 -7.75 10.89 15.03
N VAL A 263 -6.69 11.68 15.09
CA VAL A 263 -6.75 13.14 14.88
C VAL A 263 -6.93 13.51 13.42
N SER A 264 -6.30 12.74 12.51
CA SER A 264 -6.32 12.97 11.05
C SER A 264 -7.58 12.47 10.36
N LYS A 265 -8.55 11.92 11.12
CA LYS A 265 -9.84 11.38 10.62
C LYS A 265 -9.65 10.25 9.60
N GLU A 266 -8.76 9.32 9.92
CA GLU A 266 -8.54 8.14 9.10
C GLU A 266 -9.80 7.26 8.99
N GLU A 267 -9.84 6.38 7.99
CA GLU A 267 -10.89 5.39 7.80
C GLU A 267 -10.33 3.98 7.75
N VAL A 268 -11.08 3.01 8.28
CA VAL A 268 -10.71 1.60 8.26
C VAL A 268 -11.87 0.81 7.67
N THR A 269 -11.65 0.27 6.47
CA THR A 269 -12.69 -0.38 5.67
C THR A 269 -12.33 -1.83 5.34
N LEU A 270 -13.31 -2.73 5.47
CA LEU A 270 -13.28 -4.09 4.94
C LEU A 270 -14.38 -4.25 3.88
N CYS A 271 -14.01 -4.49 2.65
CA CYS A 271 -14.90 -4.91 1.57
C CYS A 271 -14.95 -6.44 1.53
N THR A 272 -16.07 -7.00 1.92
CA THR A 272 -16.37 -8.42 1.90
C THR A 272 -16.99 -8.82 0.58
N ILE A 273 -16.40 -9.84 -0.08
CA ILE A 273 -16.91 -10.42 -1.32
C ILE A 273 -17.57 -11.76 -0.97
N LYS A 274 -18.90 -11.81 -0.99
CA LYS A 274 -19.67 -13.02 -0.70
C LYS A 274 -19.38 -14.10 -1.75
N ASN A 275 -19.03 -15.30 -1.29
CA ASN A 275 -18.59 -16.44 -2.11
C ASN A 275 -17.33 -16.15 -2.95
N GLY A 276 -16.65 -15.03 -2.74
CA GLY A 276 -15.36 -14.73 -3.37
C GLY A 276 -14.26 -15.63 -2.81
N GLY A 277 -13.35 -16.07 -3.66
CA GLY A 277 -12.20 -16.87 -3.29
C GLY A 277 -10.96 -16.04 -2.99
N HIS A 278 -9.77 -16.67 -3.08
CA HIS A 278 -8.46 -16.03 -2.95
C HIS A 278 -8.13 -15.25 -4.22
N CYS A 279 -8.76 -14.08 -4.40
CA CYS A 279 -8.81 -13.35 -5.66
C CYS A 279 -8.61 -11.85 -5.48
N TRP A 280 -8.21 -11.21 -6.57
CA TRP A 280 -8.27 -9.76 -6.74
C TRP A 280 -9.63 -9.40 -7.36
N PRO A 281 -10.55 -8.72 -6.68
CA PRO A 281 -11.88 -8.40 -7.22
C PRO A 281 -11.79 -7.58 -8.52
N GLY A 282 -12.60 -7.97 -9.50
CA GLY A 282 -12.57 -7.40 -10.86
C GLY A 282 -11.59 -8.10 -11.82
N ARG A 283 -10.86 -9.11 -11.35
CA ARG A 283 -9.88 -9.86 -12.19
C ARG A 283 -10.23 -11.34 -12.29
N PRO A 284 -9.83 -12.02 -13.38
CA PRO A 284 -10.01 -13.46 -13.53
C PRO A 284 -9.36 -14.23 -12.37
N CYS A 285 -10.06 -15.25 -11.87
CA CYS A 285 -9.58 -16.04 -10.74
C CYS A 285 -10.27 -17.40 -10.72
N PHE A 286 -9.52 -18.48 -10.48
CA PHE A 286 -10.05 -19.84 -10.46
C PHE A 286 -10.79 -20.22 -9.18
N THR A 287 -10.63 -19.46 -8.10
CA THR A 287 -11.15 -19.80 -6.76
C THR A 287 -12.42 -19.07 -6.38
N GLY A 288 -13.06 -18.37 -7.30
CA GLY A 288 -14.28 -17.58 -7.03
C GLY A 288 -14.07 -16.10 -7.37
N ALA A 289 -14.03 -15.79 -8.68
CA ALA A 289 -13.93 -14.41 -9.16
C ALA A 289 -15.23 -13.64 -8.90
N SER A 290 -15.10 -12.38 -8.50
CA SER A 290 -16.20 -11.40 -8.51
C SER A 290 -15.84 -10.24 -9.43
N TYR A 291 -16.78 -9.87 -10.28
CA TYR A 291 -16.67 -8.73 -11.21
C TYR A 291 -17.63 -7.59 -10.82
N THR A 292 -18.21 -7.65 -9.65
CA THR A 292 -19.15 -6.63 -9.15
C THR A 292 -18.47 -5.28 -8.95
N VAL A 293 -17.23 -5.31 -8.52
CA VAL A 293 -16.35 -4.15 -8.36
C VAL A 293 -14.99 -4.41 -8.99
N ASN A 294 -14.27 -3.34 -9.32
CA ASN A 294 -12.86 -3.38 -9.68
C ASN A 294 -12.05 -2.88 -8.47
N ALA A 295 -11.36 -3.79 -7.79
CA ALA A 295 -10.58 -3.42 -6.61
C ALA A 295 -9.47 -2.40 -6.94
N SER A 296 -8.85 -2.50 -8.13
CA SER A 296 -7.80 -1.58 -8.55
C SER A 296 -8.30 -0.12 -8.64
N GLU A 297 -9.48 0.08 -9.25
CA GLU A 297 -10.10 1.41 -9.32
C GLU A 297 -10.47 1.93 -7.93
N MET A 298 -11.11 1.09 -7.09
CA MET A 298 -11.47 1.47 -5.72
C MET A 298 -10.25 1.80 -4.86
N ILE A 299 -9.16 1.06 -5.02
CA ILE A 299 -7.90 1.30 -4.32
C ILE A 299 -7.31 2.65 -4.71
N ILE A 300 -7.26 2.96 -5.99
CA ILE A 300 -6.71 4.25 -6.45
C ILE A 300 -7.62 5.41 -6.06
N ASP A 301 -8.93 5.27 -6.18
CA ASP A 301 -9.88 6.28 -5.67
C ASP A 301 -9.72 6.52 -4.16
N PHE A 302 -9.47 5.46 -3.40
CA PHE A 302 -9.18 5.56 -1.97
C PHE A 302 -7.86 6.28 -1.71
N PHE A 303 -6.77 5.90 -2.35
CA PHE A 303 -5.44 6.47 -2.14
C PHE A 303 -5.38 7.96 -2.53
N LEU A 304 -5.95 8.34 -3.67
CA LEU A 304 -5.88 9.71 -4.15
C LEU A 304 -6.73 10.70 -3.33
N ARG A 305 -7.54 10.21 -2.37
CA ARG A 305 -8.25 11.04 -1.37
C ARG A 305 -7.45 11.26 -0.08
N LYS A 306 -6.30 10.60 0.10
CA LYS A 306 -5.50 10.61 1.33
C LYS A 306 -4.28 11.52 1.29
#